data_aa6acb3046aca9b3988a9ff63413eef9
#
_entry.id   aa6acb3046aca9b3988a9ff63413eef9
#
_cell.length_a   1.000
_cell.length_b   1.000
_cell.length_c   1.000
_cell.angle_alpha   90.00
_cell.angle_beta   90.00
_cell.angle_gamma   90.00
#
_symmetry.space_group_name_H-M   'P 1'
#
loop_
_entity.id
_entity.type
_entity.pdbx_description
1 polymer ?
#
loop_
_entity_poly.entity_id
_entity_poly.type
_entity_poly.pdbx_seq_one_letter_code
_entity_poly.pdbx_strand_id
1 'polypeptide(L)'
;MTDKKEIPAELKERLKSAYDEDWRRDLRKSIPVKERMKVPRQKMPEREADERNKDFREVNRGLGPEAAILEARRCLDCAKPQCVAGCPVAIDIPSFVKLVEKGEFIASARKIKETNALPAICGRVCPQETQCEEVCNLGKAAGVPVAIGNLERFVSDRERLEGEVFVPDVLPPTGNKVAVIGAGPAGLTVAGELAKKGHKVTIFEALHIAGGVLVYGIPEFRLPKSILRAEVDYVKKLGVELQTSFVVGKTATLDDLRNEGYGAFFIGTGAGLPNFMKVPGENLVGIYSANEYLTRVNLMRAYEFPEYDTPVLLGNRAAVIGGGNVAMDSVRTAKRLGAEKAVIIYRRSKTEMPARIEEIKHGEEEGIEFHFLTTPIGYLGDEAGHVRAMECLRMELGEPDASGRRRPVPVVGSEFTMEVDLVVVAVGQSPNPLILQTTPDLKAGKWGNVDVDWSTMATSLPGVYAGGDIIRGGATVILAMGDGRTAAAEIDRYLKK
;
A
#
# COMPACT_ATOMS: atom_id res chain seq x y z
N MET A 1 -9.19 -3.15 -13.25
CA MET A 1 -9.20 -2.03 -14.24
C MET A 1 -8.82 -0.78 -13.48
N THR A 2 -7.67 -0.19 -13.77
CA THR A 2 -7.29 1.12 -13.25
C THR A 2 -8.19 2.14 -13.93
N ASP A 3 -9.13 2.74 -13.19
CA ASP A 3 -9.86 3.91 -13.66
C ASP A 3 -8.81 4.98 -13.98
N LYS A 4 -8.52 5.15 -15.27
CA LYS A 4 -7.65 6.22 -15.75
C LYS A 4 -8.33 7.54 -15.42
N LYS A 5 -8.01 8.12 -14.27
CA LYS A 5 -8.53 9.43 -13.90
C LYS A 5 -8.08 10.44 -14.94
N GLU A 6 -9.03 11.22 -15.44
CA GLU A 6 -8.69 12.34 -16.30
C GLU A 6 -7.88 13.36 -15.50
N ILE A 7 -6.72 13.79 -16.05
CA ILE A 7 -5.87 14.77 -15.38
C ILE A 7 -6.67 16.09 -15.29
N PRO A 8 -6.83 16.71 -14.10
CA PRO A 8 -7.53 17.97 -13.93
C PRO A 8 -6.94 19.09 -14.82
N ALA A 9 -7.78 20.01 -15.29
CA ALA A 9 -7.38 21.07 -16.21
C ALA A 9 -6.23 21.92 -15.64
N GLU A 10 -6.33 22.32 -14.37
CA GLU A 10 -5.30 23.06 -13.64
C GLU A 10 -3.94 22.33 -13.63
N LEU A 11 -3.95 21.02 -13.41
CA LEU A 11 -2.73 20.22 -13.46
C LEU A 11 -2.19 20.10 -14.89
N LYS A 12 -3.06 20.01 -15.92
CA LYS A 12 -2.63 20.04 -17.34
C LYS A 12 -1.89 21.34 -17.67
N GLU A 13 -2.37 22.48 -17.20
CA GLU A 13 -1.70 23.78 -17.39
C GLU A 13 -0.36 23.86 -16.67
N ARG A 14 -0.30 23.39 -15.42
CA ARG A 14 0.95 23.33 -14.65
C ARG A 14 1.99 22.42 -15.31
N LEU A 15 1.58 21.25 -15.78
CA LEU A 15 2.46 20.32 -16.51
C LEU A 15 3.00 20.96 -17.79
N LYS A 16 2.18 21.73 -18.52
CA LYS A 16 2.58 22.44 -19.73
C LYS A 16 3.57 23.54 -19.40
N SER A 17 3.29 24.39 -18.41
CA SER A 17 4.19 25.44 -17.96
C SER A 17 5.56 24.88 -17.55
N ALA A 18 5.57 23.83 -16.71
CA ALA A 18 6.80 23.15 -16.28
C ALA A 18 7.56 22.52 -17.45
N TYR A 19 6.85 21.98 -18.45
CA TYR A 19 7.46 21.42 -19.66
C TYR A 19 8.21 22.47 -20.47
N ASP A 20 7.70 23.70 -20.50
CA ASP A 20 8.24 24.81 -21.31
C ASP A 20 9.35 25.62 -20.61
N GLU A 21 9.74 25.27 -19.37
CA GLU A 21 10.85 25.92 -18.67
C GLU A 21 12.18 25.74 -19.42
N ASP A 22 13.01 26.80 -19.46
CA ASP A 22 14.24 26.85 -20.23
C ASP A 22 15.23 25.75 -19.88
N TRP A 23 15.51 25.56 -18.58
CA TRP A 23 16.42 24.53 -18.10
C TRP A 23 15.98 23.11 -18.55
N ARG A 24 14.68 22.88 -18.60
CA ARG A 24 14.10 21.60 -18.98
C ARG A 24 14.15 21.39 -20.50
N ARG A 25 13.93 22.44 -21.27
CA ARG A 25 14.16 22.44 -22.73
C ARG A 25 15.61 22.16 -23.08
N ASP A 26 16.55 22.77 -22.37
CA ASP A 26 17.98 22.55 -22.60
C ASP A 26 18.40 21.11 -22.25
N LEU A 27 17.87 20.57 -21.17
CA LEU A 27 18.10 19.18 -20.79
C LEU A 27 17.51 18.19 -21.82
N ARG A 28 16.38 18.50 -22.45
CA ARG A 28 15.85 17.70 -23.57
C ARG A 28 16.74 17.74 -24.80
N LYS A 29 17.31 18.89 -25.10
CA LYS A 29 18.22 19.07 -26.26
C LYS A 29 19.58 18.41 -26.04
N SER A 30 20.06 18.36 -24.81
CA SER A 30 21.39 17.81 -24.47
C SER A 30 21.57 16.32 -24.81
N ILE A 31 20.48 15.54 -24.72
CA ILE A 31 20.49 14.11 -25.06
C ILE A 31 19.31 13.80 -25.97
N PRO A 32 19.56 13.42 -27.24
CA PRO A 32 18.50 13.03 -28.17
C PRO A 32 17.67 11.84 -27.67
N VAL A 33 16.39 11.81 -28.03
CA VAL A 33 15.45 10.73 -27.62
C VAL A 33 16.00 9.34 -27.94
N LYS A 34 16.61 9.15 -29.11
CA LYS A 34 17.22 7.87 -29.52
C LYS A 34 18.33 7.41 -28.56
N GLU A 35 19.12 8.34 -28.02
CA GLU A 35 20.18 8.01 -27.06
C GLU A 35 19.60 7.72 -25.68
N ARG A 36 18.56 8.44 -25.25
CA ARG A 36 17.81 8.13 -24.00
C ARG A 36 17.25 6.71 -24.01
N MET A 37 16.75 6.25 -25.15
CA MET A 37 16.20 4.91 -25.33
C MET A 37 17.26 3.79 -25.24
N LYS A 38 18.54 4.10 -25.47
CA LYS A 38 19.65 3.14 -25.38
C LYS A 38 20.17 2.97 -23.95
N VAL A 39 19.88 3.90 -23.04
CA VAL A 39 20.33 3.78 -21.65
C VAL A 39 19.62 2.58 -20.99
N PRO A 40 20.35 1.60 -20.45
CA PRO A 40 19.74 0.45 -19.81
C PRO A 40 19.05 0.85 -18.50
N ARG A 41 17.93 0.16 -18.18
CA ARG A 41 17.26 0.32 -16.88
C ARG A 41 18.23 -0.04 -15.76
N GLN A 42 18.36 0.83 -14.79
CA GLN A 42 19.21 0.58 -13.63
C GLN A 42 18.54 -0.43 -12.70
N LYS A 43 19.30 -1.46 -12.32
CA LYS A 43 18.84 -2.46 -11.36
C LYS A 43 18.83 -1.88 -9.95
N MET A 44 17.77 -2.18 -9.18
CA MET A 44 17.74 -1.91 -7.76
C MET A 44 18.79 -2.79 -7.08
N PRO A 45 19.74 -2.23 -6.30
CA PRO A 45 20.63 -3.04 -5.48
C PRO A 45 19.84 -3.75 -4.38
N GLU A 46 20.03 -5.04 -4.27
CA GLU A 46 19.35 -5.91 -3.31
C GLU A 46 20.37 -6.61 -2.41
N ARG A 47 19.93 -7.11 -1.28
CA ARG A 47 20.72 -8.02 -0.43
C ARG A 47 20.66 -9.43 -1.00
N GLU A 48 21.73 -10.21 -0.83
CA GLU A 48 21.78 -11.59 -1.30
C GLU A 48 20.68 -12.44 -0.67
N ALA A 49 20.08 -13.34 -1.45
CA ALA A 49 18.87 -14.04 -1.10
C ALA A 49 19.02 -14.95 0.13
N ASP A 50 20.14 -15.65 0.25
CA ASP A 50 20.49 -16.54 1.36
C ASP A 50 20.91 -15.83 2.65
N GLU A 51 21.16 -14.52 2.57
CA GLU A 51 21.38 -13.66 3.73
C GLU A 51 20.07 -12.98 4.17
N ARG A 52 19.33 -12.40 3.19
CA ARG A 52 18.15 -11.60 3.47
C ARG A 52 16.94 -12.39 3.97
N ASN A 53 16.91 -13.70 3.73
CA ASN A 53 15.85 -14.59 4.22
C ASN A 53 16.01 -15.02 5.69
N LYS A 54 17.06 -14.53 6.39
CA LYS A 54 17.38 -14.87 7.79
C LYS A 54 17.13 -13.72 8.77
N ASP A 55 16.79 -12.53 8.28
CA ASP A 55 16.56 -11.37 9.12
C ASP A 55 15.46 -10.46 8.53
N PHE A 56 15.05 -9.44 9.31
CA PHE A 56 13.98 -8.50 8.94
C PHE A 56 14.49 -7.18 8.37
N ARG A 57 15.78 -7.00 8.10
CA ARG A 57 16.31 -5.79 7.49
C ARG A 57 15.81 -5.62 6.07
N GLU A 58 15.67 -4.38 5.62
CA GLU A 58 15.16 -4.04 4.29
C GLU A 58 15.93 -4.79 3.17
N VAL A 59 15.20 -5.39 2.23
CA VAL A 59 15.76 -6.19 1.12
C VAL A 59 16.46 -5.29 0.10
N ASN A 60 15.74 -4.28 -0.38
CA ASN A 60 16.25 -3.32 -1.37
C ASN A 60 17.14 -2.29 -0.68
N ARG A 61 18.29 -1.98 -1.28
CA ARG A 61 19.27 -1.02 -0.74
C ARG A 61 19.08 0.41 -1.25
N GLY A 62 18.22 0.62 -2.27
CA GLY A 62 18.07 1.92 -2.94
C GLY A 62 19.13 2.15 -4.01
N LEU A 63 18.84 3.08 -4.93
CA LEU A 63 19.81 3.52 -5.93
C LEU A 63 20.84 4.46 -5.32
N GLY A 64 22.08 4.39 -5.81
CA GLY A 64 23.06 5.45 -5.61
C GLY A 64 22.80 6.67 -6.52
N PRO A 65 23.39 7.84 -6.22
CA PRO A 65 23.17 9.07 -6.99
C PRO A 65 23.45 8.93 -8.50
N GLU A 66 24.55 8.28 -8.86
CA GLU A 66 24.94 8.07 -10.25
C GLU A 66 23.93 7.19 -11.00
N ALA A 67 23.51 6.08 -10.40
CA ALA A 67 22.49 5.19 -10.96
C ALA A 67 21.13 5.89 -11.09
N ALA A 68 20.75 6.71 -10.12
CA ALA A 68 19.53 7.49 -10.16
C ALA A 68 19.54 8.51 -11.31
N ILE A 69 20.64 9.24 -11.51
CA ILE A 69 20.82 10.17 -12.64
C ILE A 69 20.74 9.41 -13.98
N LEU A 70 21.43 8.27 -14.09
CA LEU A 70 21.39 7.45 -15.31
C LEU A 70 19.96 6.94 -15.60
N GLU A 71 19.26 6.47 -14.58
CA GLU A 71 17.85 6.05 -14.74
C GLU A 71 16.95 7.23 -15.15
N ALA A 72 17.13 8.41 -14.54
CA ALA A 72 16.37 9.60 -14.87
C ALA A 72 16.59 10.09 -16.30
N ARG A 73 17.81 9.90 -16.86
CA ARG A 73 18.14 10.20 -18.28
C ARG A 73 17.30 9.41 -19.27
N ARG A 74 16.78 8.26 -18.89
CA ARG A 74 15.88 7.44 -19.72
C ARG A 74 14.55 8.12 -20.00
N CYS A 75 14.10 9.03 -19.13
CA CYS A 75 12.82 9.72 -19.27
C CYS A 75 12.81 10.59 -20.54
N LEU A 76 11.82 10.33 -21.42
CA LEU A 76 11.64 11.04 -22.69
C LEU A 76 11.14 12.46 -22.53
N ASP A 77 10.74 12.83 -21.31
CA ASP A 77 10.14 14.15 -21.01
C ASP A 77 8.96 14.46 -21.94
N CYS A 78 7.92 13.65 -21.90
CA CYS A 78 6.80 13.71 -22.83
C CYS A 78 5.95 14.95 -22.61
N ALA A 79 5.55 15.65 -23.70
CA ALA A 79 4.61 16.79 -23.64
C ALA A 79 3.21 16.37 -23.11
N LYS A 80 2.83 15.09 -23.30
CA LYS A 80 1.59 14.48 -22.77
C LYS A 80 1.99 13.26 -21.93
N PRO A 81 2.38 13.43 -20.66
CA PRO A 81 2.93 12.38 -19.84
C PRO A 81 1.85 11.42 -19.32
N GLN A 82 1.76 10.24 -19.93
CA GLN A 82 0.79 9.21 -19.53
C GLN A 82 1.05 8.70 -18.11
N CYS A 83 2.32 8.69 -17.65
CA CYS A 83 2.68 8.26 -16.30
C CYS A 83 1.97 9.08 -15.20
N VAL A 84 1.67 10.35 -15.44
CA VAL A 84 0.88 11.18 -14.51
C VAL A 84 -0.54 10.68 -14.38
N ALA A 85 -1.19 10.33 -15.50
CA ALA A 85 -2.54 9.75 -15.50
C ALA A 85 -2.58 8.34 -14.89
N GLY A 86 -1.46 7.61 -14.94
CA GLY A 86 -1.31 6.30 -14.30
C GLY A 86 -1.04 6.38 -12.78
N CYS A 87 -0.84 7.58 -12.22
CA CYS A 87 -0.62 7.76 -10.79
C CYS A 87 -1.93 8.21 -10.11
N PRO A 88 -2.47 7.47 -9.13
CA PRO A 88 -3.72 7.82 -8.44
C PRO A 88 -3.73 9.18 -7.74
N VAL A 89 -2.56 9.71 -7.35
CA VAL A 89 -2.41 11.05 -6.77
C VAL A 89 -1.84 12.06 -7.76
N ALA A 90 -1.69 11.68 -9.03
CA ALA A 90 -1.26 12.53 -10.14
C ALA A 90 0.05 13.31 -9.86
N ILE A 91 1.09 12.61 -9.40
CA ILE A 91 2.44 13.20 -9.24
C ILE A 91 2.91 13.75 -10.59
N ASP A 92 3.50 14.96 -10.57
CA ASP A 92 4.22 15.51 -11.74
C ASP A 92 5.53 14.72 -11.97
N ILE A 93 5.36 13.49 -12.47
CA ILE A 93 6.45 12.54 -12.66
C ILE A 93 7.56 13.08 -13.57
N PRO A 94 7.28 13.70 -14.74
CA PRO A 94 8.34 14.20 -15.58
C PRO A 94 9.18 15.26 -14.87
N SER A 95 8.57 16.17 -14.13
CA SER A 95 9.30 17.25 -13.44
C SER A 95 10.24 16.69 -12.38
N PHE A 96 9.76 15.81 -11.49
CA PHE A 96 10.64 15.24 -10.48
C PHE A 96 11.77 14.41 -11.10
N VAL A 97 11.50 13.61 -12.14
CA VAL A 97 12.52 12.80 -12.82
C VAL A 97 13.56 13.70 -13.50
N LYS A 98 13.17 14.82 -14.09
CA LYS A 98 14.11 15.76 -14.71
C LYS A 98 14.96 16.49 -13.68
N LEU A 99 14.42 16.78 -12.50
CA LEU A 99 15.22 17.29 -11.38
C LEU A 99 16.25 16.28 -10.89
N VAL A 100 15.92 14.98 -10.86
CA VAL A 100 16.91 13.90 -10.59
C VAL A 100 18.01 13.90 -11.68
N GLU A 101 17.64 13.96 -12.96
CA GLU A 101 18.61 14.01 -14.07
C GLU A 101 19.58 15.20 -13.93
N LYS A 102 19.11 16.32 -13.39
CA LYS A 102 19.91 17.53 -13.13
C LYS A 102 20.78 17.42 -11.86
N GLY A 103 20.53 16.43 -10.99
CA GLY A 103 21.18 16.30 -9.69
C GLY A 103 20.53 17.10 -8.55
N GLU A 104 19.38 17.71 -8.79
CA GLU A 104 18.63 18.51 -7.80
C GLU A 104 17.67 17.62 -6.99
N PHE A 105 18.23 16.75 -6.17
CA PHE A 105 17.47 15.67 -5.49
C PHE A 105 16.46 16.22 -4.48
N ILE A 106 16.80 17.26 -3.72
CA ILE A 106 15.90 17.86 -2.72
C ILE A 106 14.73 18.59 -3.42
N ALA A 107 15.01 19.33 -4.49
CA ALA A 107 13.94 19.95 -5.29
C ALA A 107 13.01 18.88 -5.91
N SER A 108 13.57 17.74 -6.32
CA SER A 108 12.82 16.59 -6.81
C SER A 108 11.89 16.00 -5.74
N ALA A 109 12.37 15.80 -4.51
CA ALA A 109 11.55 15.32 -3.40
C ALA A 109 10.39 16.29 -3.08
N ARG A 110 10.68 17.59 -3.04
CA ARG A 110 9.65 18.64 -2.85
C ARG A 110 8.59 18.62 -3.94
N LYS A 111 8.99 18.40 -5.20
CA LYS A 111 8.07 18.28 -6.34
C LYS A 111 7.09 17.11 -6.16
N ILE A 112 7.53 15.96 -5.66
CA ILE A 112 6.66 14.82 -5.36
C ILE A 112 5.68 15.20 -4.23
N LYS A 113 6.14 15.85 -3.18
CA LYS A 113 5.33 16.24 -2.01
C LYS A 113 4.22 17.25 -2.29
N GLU A 114 4.21 17.90 -3.45
CA GLU A 114 3.08 18.73 -3.87
C GLU A 114 1.76 17.93 -3.93
N THR A 115 1.84 16.65 -4.27
CA THR A 115 0.65 15.79 -4.45
C THR A 115 0.72 14.46 -3.71
N ASN A 116 1.88 14.05 -3.22
CA ASN A 116 2.08 12.80 -2.49
C ASN A 116 2.61 13.09 -1.07
N ALA A 117 1.79 12.83 -0.05
CA ALA A 117 2.16 13.05 1.35
C ALA A 117 3.10 11.96 1.91
N LEU A 118 3.22 10.79 1.26
CA LEU A 118 3.94 9.61 1.74
C LEU A 118 4.90 9.04 0.68
N PRO A 119 5.82 9.86 0.11
CA PRO A 119 6.60 9.44 -1.05
C PRO A 119 7.61 8.33 -0.75
N ALA A 120 8.21 8.31 0.45
CA ALA A 120 9.15 7.27 0.85
C ALA A 120 8.47 5.89 0.98
N ILE A 121 7.18 5.87 1.32
CA ILE A 121 6.36 4.66 1.37
C ILE A 121 5.96 4.25 -0.05
N CYS A 122 5.44 5.18 -0.86
CA CYS A 122 4.99 4.90 -2.23
C CYS A 122 6.10 4.35 -3.11
N GLY A 123 7.31 4.91 -3.04
CA GLY A 123 8.48 4.42 -3.77
C GLY A 123 8.86 2.96 -3.42
N ARG A 124 8.44 2.45 -2.24
CA ARG A 124 8.69 1.06 -1.79
C ARG A 124 7.56 0.09 -2.10
N VAL A 125 6.30 0.52 -1.95
CA VAL A 125 5.17 -0.42 -1.89
C VAL A 125 4.15 -0.29 -3.03
N CYS A 126 4.19 0.78 -3.83
CA CYS A 126 3.32 0.90 -4.99
C CYS A 126 3.59 -0.21 -6.01
N PRO A 127 2.56 -0.80 -6.61
CA PRO A 127 2.73 -1.69 -7.76
C PRO A 127 2.90 -0.85 -9.04
N GLN A 128 4.06 -0.20 -9.20
CA GLN A 128 4.34 0.72 -10.29
C GLN A 128 4.18 0.05 -11.66
N GLU A 129 4.48 -1.25 -11.73
CA GLU A 129 4.36 -2.09 -12.92
C GLU A 129 2.93 -2.18 -13.48
N THR A 130 1.91 -1.90 -12.66
CA THR A 130 0.49 -1.85 -13.06
C THR A 130 -0.10 -0.44 -12.98
N GLN A 131 0.72 0.58 -12.77
CA GLN A 131 0.31 1.98 -12.58
C GLN A 131 1.13 2.92 -13.49
N CYS A 132 1.97 3.78 -12.90
CA CYS A 132 2.71 4.80 -13.64
C CYS A 132 3.73 4.22 -14.65
N GLU A 133 4.37 3.09 -14.33
CA GLU A 133 5.33 2.43 -15.23
C GLU A 133 4.63 1.69 -16.36
N GLU A 134 3.46 1.08 -16.14
CA GLU A 134 2.66 0.40 -17.17
C GLU A 134 2.35 1.30 -18.37
N VAL A 135 2.01 2.55 -18.07
CA VAL A 135 1.58 3.52 -19.09
C VAL A 135 2.74 4.39 -19.60
N CYS A 136 3.96 4.16 -19.16
CA CYS A 136 5.14 4.91 -19.56
C CYS A 136 5.40 4.79 -21.07
N ASN A 137 5.52 5.94 -21.76
CA ASN A 137 5.75 5.96 -23.20
C ASN A 137 7.08 5.33 -23.59
N LEU A 138 8.11 5.41 -22.75
CA LEU A 138 9.38 4.71 -22.99
C LEU A 138 9.16 3.18 -22.96
N GLY A 139 8.38 2.67 -22.02
CA GLY A 139 8.03 1.25 -21.96
C GLY A 139 7.35 0.76 -23.25
N LYS A 140 6.43 1.58 -23.78
CA LYS A 140 5.75 1.28 -25.06
C LYS A 140 6.70 1.33 -26.26
N ALA A 141 7.67 2.24 -26.25
CA ALA A 141 8.59 2.45 -27.39
C ALA A 141 9.81 1.52 -27.36
N ALA A 142 10.33 1.18 -26.18
CA ALA A 142 11.57 0.43 -25.99
C ALA A 142 11.41 -0.83 -25.11
N GLY A 143 10.18 -1.22 -24.75
CA GLY A 143 9.87 -2.42 -23.97
C GLY A 143 10.10 -2.31 -22.46
N VAL A 144 10.89 -1.34 -21.99
CA VAL A 144 11.25 -1.21 -20.56
C VAL A 144 11.01 0.22 -20.07
N PRO A 145 10.05 0.44 -19.17
CA PRO A 145 9.72 1.78 -18.64
C PRO A 145 10.86 2.38 -17.80
N VAL A 146 10.75 3.67 -17.49
CA VAL A 146 11.57 4.33 -16.45
C VAL A 146 11.21 3.73 -15.09
N ALA A 147 12.21 3.46 -14.25
CA ALA A 147 12.03 2.96 -12.88
C ALA A 147 11.53 4.09 -11.96
N ILE A 148 10.30 4.51 -12.16
CA ILE A 148 9.70 5.69 -11.52
C ILE A 148 9.68 5.53 -10.00
N GLY A 149 9.21 4.37 -9.51
CA GLY A 149 9.17 4.11 -8.07
C GLY A 149 10.56 4.07 -7.42
N ASN A 150 11.57 3.56 -8.12
CA ASN A 150 12.95 3.55 -7.61
C ASN A 150 13.51 4.98 -7.48
N LEU A 151 13.17 5.86 -8.43
CA LEU A 151 13.56 7.28 -8.36
C LEU A 151 12.80 8.03 -7.26
N GLU A 152 11.50 7.76 -7.11
CA GLU A 152 10.69 8.30 -6.01
C GLU A 152 11.27 7.91 -4.65
N ARG A 153 11.59 6.64 -4.46
CA ARG A 153 12.28 6.14 -3.26
C ARG A 153 13.62 6.85 -3.05
N PHE A 154 14.46 6.93 -4.08
CA PHE A 154 15.78 7.54 -3.99
C PHE A 154 15.74 8.97 -3.47
N VAL A 155 14.90 9.83 -4.06
CA VAL A 155 14.85 11.24 -3.64
C VAL A 155 14.23 11.41 -2.26
N SER A 156 13.28 10.57 -1.89
CA SER A 156 12.65 10.60 -0.56
C SER A 156 13.62 10.15 0.53
N ASP A 157 14.43 9.11 0.26
CA ASP A 157 15.47 8.66 1.17
C ASP A 157 16.58 9.71 1.28
N ARG A 158 16.94 10.37 0.17
CA ARG A 158 17.95 11.42 0.13
C ARG A 158 17.55 12.63 0.97
N GLU A 159 16.32 13.13 0.82
CA GLU A 159 15.79 14.23 1.64
C GLU A 159 15.87 13.91 3.14
N ARG A 160 15.49 12.70 3.53
CA ARG A 160 15.53 12.25 4.92
C ARG A 160 16.97 12.15 5.46
N LEU A 161 17.92 11.69 4.64
CA LEU A 161 19.32 11.52 5.03
C LEU A 161 20.08 12.86 5.13
N GLU A 162 19.68 13.86 4.36
CA GLU A 162 20.28 15.21 4.41
C GLU A 162 19.77 16.05 5.59
N GLY A 163 18.83 15.52 6.41
CA GLY A 163 18.56 15.99 7.76
C GLY A 163 17.36 16.90 7.95
N GLU A 164 16.79 17.50 6.91
CA GLU A 164 15.59 18.34 7.03
C GLU A 164 14.51 17.94 6.02
N VAL A 165 13.52 17.18 6.51
CA VAL A 165 12.28 16.97 5.75
C VAL A 165 11.56 18.31 5.64
N PHE A 166 11.47 18.85 4.42
CA PHE A 166 10.78 20.10 4.14
C PHE A 166 9.30 20.01 4.56
N VAL A 167 8.87 20.93 5.41
CA VAL A 167 7.48 21.13 5.80
C VAL A 167 7.00 22.41 5.14
N PRO A 168 5.98 22.38 4.27
CA PRO A 168 5.46 23.58 3.62
C PRO A 168 4.75 24.50 4.62
N ASP A 169 4.66 25.76 4.29
CA ASP A 169 3.87 26.72 5.06
C ASP A 169 2.40 26.29 5.10
N VAL A 170 1.80 26.43 6.26
CA VAL A 170 0.39 26.18 6.50
C VAL A 170 -0.38 27.48 6.35
N LEU A 171 -1.54 27.44 5.67
CA LEU A 171 -2.40 28.63 5.55
C LEU A 171 -2.93 29.06 6.91
N PRO A 172 -3.32 30.34 7.09
CA PRO A 172 -3.90 30.84 8.33
C PRO A 172 -5.05 29.98 8.84
N PRO A 173 -5.24 29.86 10.18
CA PRO A 173 -6.30 29.03 10.76
C PRO A 173 -7.69 29.43 10.25
N THR A 174 -8.47 28.45 9.79
CA THR A 174 -9.86 28.65 9.32
C THR A 174 -10.88 28.65 10.45
N GLY A 175 -10.51 28.21 11.65
CA GLY A 175 -11.43 27.97 12.76
C GLY A 175 -12.20 26.65 12.70
N ASN A 176 -12.18 25.94 11.59
CA ASN A 176 -12.89 24.67 11.40
C ASN A 176 -12.10 23.49 11.98
N LYS A 177 -12.82 22.56 12.63
CA LYS A 177 -12.27 21.30 13.13
C LYS A 177 -12.70 20.13 12.24
N VAL A 178 -11.79 19.23 11.93
CA VAL A 178 -12.05 18.01 11.15
C VAL A 178 -11.58 16.79 11.92
N ALA A 179 -12.45 15.79 12.06
CA ALA A 179 -12.13 14.49 12.62
C ALA A 179 -11.78 13.49 11.51
N VAL A 180 -10.59 12.89 11.60
CA VAL A 180 -10.14 11.83 10.69
C VAL A 180 -10.11 10.52 11.48
N ILE A 181 -10.88 9.51 11.04
CA ILE A 181 -11.05 8.24 11.73
C ILE A 181 -10.19 7.19 11.03
N GLY A 182 -9.06 6.84 11.67
CA GLY A 182 -8.03 5.94 11.17
C GLY A 182 -6.79 6.67 10.64
N ALA A 183 -5.63 6.26 11.12
CA ALA A 183 -4.31 6.78 10.74
C ALA A 183 -3.62 5.96 9.64
N GLY A 184 -4.39 5.28 8.80
CA GLY A 184 -3.89 4.61 7.60
C GLY A 184 -3.53 5.60 6.48
N PRO A 185 -3.11 5.12 5.29
CA PRO A 185 -2.69 5.97 4.17
C PRO A 185 -3.71 7.03 3.76
N ALA A 186 -4.99 6.68 3.72
CA ALA A 186 -6.07 7.60 3.37
C ALA A 186 -6.20 8.71 4.42
N GLY A 187 -6.27 8.34 5.72
CA GLY A 187 -6.41 9.28 6.82
C GLY A 187 -5.21 10.22 6.96
N LEU A 188 -3.99 9.70 6.89
CA LEU A 188 -2.78 10.52 6.90
C LEU A 188 -2.75 11.54 5.75
N THR A 189 -3.21 11.12 4.56
CA THR A 189 -3.31 12.01 3.40
C THR A 189 -4.35 13.12 3.60
N VAL A 190 -5.56 12.76 4.04
CA VAL A 190 -6.63 13.75 4.33
C VAL A 190 -6.15 14.75 5.37
N ALA A 191 -5.56 14.25 6.46
CA ALA A 191 -5.11 15.09 7.55
C ALA A 191 -4.03 16.09 7.10
N GLY A 192 -3.02 15.62 6.37
CA GLY A 192 -1.98 16.49 5.83
C GLY A 192 -2.50 17.51 4.83
N GLU A 193 -3.40 17.11 3.91
CA GLU A 193 -3.98 18.03 2.92
C GLU A 193 -4.84 19.11 3.57
N LEU A 194 -5.64 18.78 4.58
CA LEU A 194 -6.50 19.74 5.30
C LEU A 194 -5.71 20.63 6.25
N ALA A 195 -4.70 20.09 6.93
CA ALA A 195 -3.81 20.90 7.77
C ALA A 195 -3.10 21.99 6.97
N LYS A 196 -2.56 21.66 5.78
CA LYS A 196 -1.96 22.68 4.87
C LYS A 196 -2.92 23.84 4.52
N LYS A 197 -4.23 23.58 4.54
CA LYS A 197 -5.28 24.58 4.28
C LYS A 197 -5.73 25.35 5.52
N GLY A 198 -5.09 25.16 6.68
CA GLY A 198 -5.36 25.87 7.92
C GLY A 198 -6.52 25.30 8.76
N HIS A 199 -7.03 24.11 8.41
CA HIS A 199 -8.01 23.43 9.24
C HIS A 199 -7.35 22.78 10.46
N LYS A 200 -8.01 22.79 11.63
CA LYS A 200 -7.59 22.02 12.79
C LYS A 200 -7.99 20.57 12.61
N VAL A 201 -7.03 19.67 12.46
CA VAL A 201 -7.28 18.25 12.17
C VAL A 201 -6.84 17.38 13.31
N THR A 202 -7.72 16.49 13.77
CA THR A 202 -7.42 15.44 14.74
C THR A 202 -7.64 14.08 14.09
N ILE A 203 -6.61 13.22 14.12
CA ILE A 203 -6.71 11.81 13.73
C ILE A 203 -7.02 10.97 14.97
N PHE A 204 -8.06 10.16 14.90
CA PHE A 204 -8.42 9.15 15.90
C PHE A 204 -8.03 7.77 15.39
N GLU A 205 -7.08 7.11 16.06
CA GLU A 205 -6.52 5.82 15.65
C GLU A 205 -6.80 4.75 16.71
N ALA A 206 -7.38 3.65 16.29
CA ALA A 206 -7.75 2.54 17.18
C ALA A 206 -6.53 1.83 17.79
N LEU A 207 -5.45 1.72 17.04
CA LEU A 207 -4.19 1.10 17.47
C LEU A 207 -3.34 2.09 18.28
N HIS A 208 -2.33 1.56 18.95
CA HIS A 208 -1.39 2.36 19.76
C HIS A 208 -0.31 3.06 18.89
N ILE A 209 -0.23 2.75 17.60
CA ILE A 209 0.70 3.33 16.63
C ILE A 209 -0.06 3.69 15.35
N ALA A 210 0.21 4.87 14.77
CA ALA A 210 -0.33 5.29 13.49
C ALA A 210 0.31 4.55 12.32
N GLY A 211 -0.43 4.41 11.22
CA GLY A 211 0.03 3.83 9.97
C GLY A 211 -0.92 2.80 9.36
N GLY A 212 -1.86 2.26 10.15
CA GLY A 212 -2.78 1.23 9.67
C GLY A 212 -2.01 0.04 9.07
N VAL A 213 -2.41 -0.41 7.87
CA VAL A 213 -1.76 -1.55 7.18
C VAL A 213 -0.25 -1.35 6.94
N LEU A 214 0.25 -0.12 6.90
CA LEU A 214 1.67 0.17 6.73
C LEU A 214 2.48 -0.29 7.95
N VAL A 215 1.88 -0.31 9.13
CA VAL A 215 2.55 -0.73 10.37
C VAL A 215 2.27 -2.17 10.71
N TYR A 216 1.01 -2.62 10.65
CA TYR A 216 0.67 -3.98 11.06
C TYR A 216 0.79 -5.02 9.93
N GLY A 217 0.56 -4.63 8.67
CA GLY A 217 0.43 -5.56 7.55
C GLY A 217 1.72 -5.73 6.73
N ILE A 218 2.43 -4.64 6.42
CA ILE A 218 3.63 -4.70 5.57
C ILE A 218 4.86 -4.99 6.43
N PRO A 219 5.64 -6.05 6.14
CA PRO A 219 6.81 -6.42 6.94
C PRO A 219 7.94 -5.40 6.92
N GLU A 220 8.76 -5.41 7.97
CA GLU A 220 9.95 -4.56 8.14
C GLU A 220 10.91 -4.66 6.95
N PHE A 221 11.12 -5.87 6.42
CA PHE A 221 12.02 -6.11 5.29
C PHE A 221 11.54 -5.51 3.94
N ARG A 222 10.28 -5.06 3.85
CA ARG A 222 9.71 -4.30 2.70
C ARG A 222 9.53 -2.82 3.00
N LEU A 223 9.07 -2.51 4.21
CA LEU A 223 8.81 -1.15 4.65
C LEU A 223 9.31 -0.98 6.09
N PRO A 224 10.55 -0.50 6.29
CA PRO A 224 11.07 -0.20 7.62
C PRO A 224 10.16 0.76 8.38
N LYS A 225 9.84 0.45 9.64
CA LYS A 225 8.92 1.27 10.44
C LYS A 225 9.51 2.63 10.82
N SER A 226 10.83 2.78 10.72
CA SER A 226 11.50 4.07 10.82
C SER A 226 11.09 5.04 9.69
N ILE A 227 10.89 4.52 8.47
CA ILE A 227 10.38 5.30 7.33
C ILE A 227 8.95 5.76 7.61
N LEU A 228 8.08 4.84 8.03
CA LEU A 228 6.70 5.17 8.36
C LEU A 228 6.63 6.23 9.47
N ARG A 229 7.42 6.08 10.53
CA ARG A 229 7.48 7.08 11.63
C ARG A 229 7.84 8.46 11.09
N ALA A 230 8.85 8.57 10.24
CA ALA A 230 9.27 9.84 9.66
C ALA A 230 8.14 10.52 8.84
N GLU A 231 7.37 9.73 8.07
CA GLU A 231 6.22 10.24 7.30
C GLU A 231 5.05 10.66 8.22
N VAL A 232 4.78 9.91 9.29
CA VAL A 232 3.77 10.29 10.29
C VAL A 232 4.20 11.57 11.01
N ASP A 233 5.48 11.70 11.39
CA ASP A 233 6.02 12.89 12.03
C ASP A 233 5.97 14.11 11.11
N TYR A 234 6.15 13.92 9.80
CA TYR A 234 5.93 14.98 8.83
C TYR A 234 4.47 15.49 8.87
N VAL A 235 3.48 14.59 8.89
CA VAL A 235 2.07 14.96 9.00
C VAL A 235 1.78 15.71 10.32
N LYS A 236 2.37 15.25 11.43
CA LYS A 236 2.26 15.95 12.73
C LYS A 236 2.87 17.35 12.70
N LYS A 237 4.01 17.54 12.02
CA LYS A 237 4.64 18.87 11.86
C LYS A 237 3.79 19.87 11.10
N LEU A 238 2.80 19.42 10.31
CA LEU A 238 1.79 20.27 9.69
C LEU A 238 0.73 20.78 10.68
N GLY A 239 0.79 20.41 11.97
CA GLY A 239 -0.16 20.78 13.01
C GLY A 239 -1.28 19.77 13.23
N VAL A 240 -1.19 18.56 12.68
CA VAL A 240 -2.17 17.49 12.89
C VAL A 240 -2.03 16.90 14.29
N GLU A 241 -3.12 16.85 15.04
CA GLU A 241 -3.23 16.13 16.31
C GLU A 241 -3.47 14.64 16.06
N LEU A 242 -2.81 13.76 16.81
CA LEU A 242 -2.97 12.31 16.73
C LEU A 242 -3.34 11.73 18.08
N GLN A 243 -4.50 11.11 18.16
CA GLN A 243 -4.98 10.36 19.33
C GLN A 243 -5.00 8.87 19.00
N THR A 244 -4.09 8.13 19.60
CA THR A 244 -4.00 6.66 19.48
C THR A 244 -4.80 5.96 20.58
N SER A 245 -5.03 4.65 20.41
CA SER A 245 -5.86 3.83 21.35
C SER A 245 -7.27 4.39 21.53
N PHE A 246 -7.81 5.03 20.47
CA PHE A 246 -9.13 5.65 20.47
C PHE A 246 -10.01 4.99 19.38
N VAL A 247 -10.99 4.22 19.82
CA VAL A 247 -11.88 3.46 18.93
C VAL A 247 -13.17 4.24 18.71
N VAL A 248 -13.30 4.93 17.57
CA VAL A 248 -14.56 5.59 17.20
C VAL A 248 -15.66 4.55 17.02
N GLY A 249 -16.80 4.79 17.65
CA GLY A 249 -17.89 3.82 17.79
C GLY A 249 -17.85 3.02 19.11
N LYS A 250 -16.79 3.20 19.93
CA LYS A 250 -16.69 2.64 21.29
C LYS A 250 -16.29 3.71 22.32
N THR A 251 -15.18 4.40 22.07
CA THR A 251 -14.71 5.49 22.94
C THR A 251 -15.58 6.74 22.80
N ALA A 252 -15.91 7.10 21.56
CA ALA A 252 -16.87 8.14 21.21
C ALA A 252 -17.55 7.77 19.87
N THR A 253 -18.78 8.23 19.69
CA THR A 253 -19.52 8.14 18.41
C THR A 253 -19.18 9.33 17.50
N LEU A 254 -19.66 9.33 16.24
CA LEU A 254 -19.56 10.51 15.37
C LEU A 254 -20.36 11.70 15.96
N ASP A 255 -21.50 11.43 16.62
CA ASP A 255 -22.32 12.48 17.22
C ASP A 255 -21.65 13.09 18.46
N ASP A 256 -20.96 12.29 19.28
CA ASP A 256 -20.16 12.82 20.39
C ASP A 256 -19.07 13.77 19.86
N LEU A 257 -18.33 13.38 18.83
CA LEU A 257 -17.31 14.23 18.20
C LEU A 257 -17.94 15.48 17.56
N ARG A 258 -19.13 15.38 16.97
CA ARG A 258 -19.86 16.55 16.45
C ARG A 258 -20.20 17.52 17.57
N ASN A 259 -20.62 17.03 18.72
CA ASN A 259 -20.89 17.84 19.92
C ASN A 259 -19.62 18.50 20.49
N GLU A 260 -18.43 17.90 20.25
CA GLU A 260 -17.12 18.51 20.55
C GLU A 260 -16.69 19.59 19.54
N GLY A 261 -17.53 19.85 18.52
CA GLY A 261 -17.35 20.92 17.55
C GLY A 261 -16.60 20.52 16.26
N TYR A 262 -16.48 19.21 15.97
CA TYR A 262 -16.01 18.77 14.66
C TYR A 262 -17.08 19.01 13.59
N GLY A 263 -16.74 19.84 12.58
CA GLY A 263 -17.66 20.23 11.50
C GLY A 263 -17.68 19.29 10.31
N ALA A 264 -16.63 18.48 10.14
CA ALA A 264 -16.55 17.46 9.09
C ALA A 264 -15.77 16.23 9.56
N PHE A 265 -16.02 15.09 8.87
CA PHE A 265 -15.52 13.78 9.26
C PHE A 265 -14.97 13.04 8.02
N PHE A 266 -13.85 12.34 8.19
CA PHE A 266 -13.36 11.40 7.21
C PHE A 266 -13.23 10.01 7.83
N ILE A 267 -13.88 9.00 7.24
CA ILE A 267 -13.83 7.60 7.66
C ILE A 267 -12.81 6.86 6.80
N GLY A 268 -11.67 6.52 7.41
CA GLY A 268 -10.55 5.80 6.79
C GLY A 268 -10.13 4.56 7.59
N THR A 269 -11.08 3.83 8.16
CA THR A 269 -10.85 2.70 9.09
C THR A 269 -10.32 1.44 8.41
N GLY A 270 -10.22 1.43 7.08
CA GLY A 270 -9.67 0.31 6.32
C GLY A 270 -10.54 -0.93 6.30
N ALA A 271 -9.92 -2.07 5.93
CA ALA A 271 -10.53 -3.39 5.92
C ALA A 271 -9.61 -4.36 6.68
N GLY A 272 -9.91 -4.58 7.94
CA GLY A 272 -9.07 -5.39 8.82
C GLY A 272 -9.73 -6.69 9.31
N LEU A 273 -10.98 -6.97 8.91
CA LEU A 273 -11.66 -8.19 9.30
C LEU A 273 -11.26 -9.33 8.34
N PRO A 274 -10.56 -10.38 8.81
CA PRO A 274 -10.07 -11.44 7.93
C PRO A 274 -11.19 -12.32 7.39
N ASN A 275 -11.03 -12.75 6.14
CA ASN A 275 -11.85 -13.81 5.57
C ASN A 275 -11.18 -15.17 5.75
N PHE A 276 -12.00 -16.18 5.98
CA PHE A 276 -11.59 -17.59 6.13
C PHE A 276 -12.13 -18.46 5.01
N MET A 277 -11.54 -19.64 4.82
CA MET A 277 -11.95 -20.59 3.77
C MET A 277 -13.29 -21.28 4.08
N LYS A 278 -13.65 -21.33 5.38
CA LYS A 278 -14.84 -22.03 5.89
C LYS A 278 -14.80 -23.53 5.61
N VAL A 279 -13.64 -24.13 5.79
CA VAL A 279 -13.39 -25.56 5.64
C VAL A 279 -13.22 -26.22 7.01
N PRO A 280 -13.45 -27.56 7.13
CA PRO A 280 -13.26 -28.31 8.38
C PRO A 280 -11.84 -28.12 8.94
N GLY A 281 -11.74 -28.02 10.28
CA GLY A 281 -10.46 -27.90 10.97
C GLY A 281 -9.81 -26.53 10.98
N GLU A 282 -10.45 -25.50 10.42
CA GLU A 282 -9.88 -24.13 10.33
C GLU A 282 -9.69 -23.44 11.69
N ASN A 283 -10.21 -24.02 12.77
CA ASN A 283 -10.06 -23.56 14.15
C ASN A 283 -8.94 -24.28 14.92
N LEU A 284 -8.15 -25.13 14.30
CA LEU A 284 -7.01 -25.81 14.94
C LEU A 284 -5.91 -24.80 15.31
N VAL A 285 -5.18 -25.11 16.37
CA VAL A 285 -4.00 -24.34 16.79
C VAL A 285 -2.94 -24.42 15.70
N GLY A 286 -2.32 -23.28 15.36
CA GLY A 286 -1.37 -23.17 14.27
C GLY A 286 -1.99 -22.67 12.96
N ILE A 287 -3.30 -22.40 12.94
CA ILE A 287 -3.96 -21.74 11.80
C ILE A 287 -4.27 -20.30 12.18
N TYR A 288 -3.74 -19.37 11.41
CA TYR A 288 -3.88 -17.93 11.60
C TYR A 288 -4.51 -17.27 10.37
N SER A 289 -5.25 -16.21 10.58
CA SER A 289 -5.43 -15.26 9.49
C SER A 289 -4.12 -14.50 9.23
N ALA A 290 -3.88 -14.10 7.97
CA ALA A 290 -2.70 -13.29 7.64
C ALA A 290 -2.67 -11.97 8.42
N ASN A 291 -3.84 -11.38 8.69
CA ASN A 291 -3.93 -10.14 9.47
C ASN A 291 -3.43 -10.35 10.91
N GLU A 292 -3.86 -11.42 11.58
CA GLU A 292 -3.40 -11.76 12.93
C GLU A 292 -1.89 -12.04 12.93
N TYR A 293 -1.44 -12.93 12.03
CA TYR A 293 -0.04 -13.33 11.95
C TYR A 293 0.89 -12.14 11.73
N LEU A 294 0.59 -11.31 10.72
CA LEU A 294 1.40 -10.13 10.40
C LEU A 294 1.31 -9.05 11.47
N THR A 295 0.16 -8.87 12.13
CA THR A 295 0.04 -7.93 13.25
C THR A 295 0.94 -8.32 14.42
N ARG A 296 0.97 -9.61 14.80
CA ARG A 296 1.89 -10.10 15.83
C ARG A 296 3.35 -9.85 15.47
N VAL A 297 3.72 -10.13 14.22
CA VAL A 297 5.11 -9.99 13.78
C VAL A 297 5.51 -8.52 13.60
N ASN A 298 4.71 -7.72 12.91
CA ASN A 298 5.11 -6.37 12.51
C ASN A 298 4.79 -5.32 13.59
N LEU A 299 3.53 -5.23 14.04
CA LEU A 299 3.09 -4.22 15.01
C LEU A 299 3.61 -4.56 16.41
N MET A 300 3.49 -5.83 16.81
CA MET A 300 3.87 -6.32 18.13
C MET A 300 5.32 -6.84 18.19
N ARG A 301 6.07 -6.74 17.06
CA ARG A 301 7.49 -7.05 16.93
C ARG A 301 7.88 -8.46 17.41
N ALA A 302 7.03 -9.46 17.13
CA ALA A 302 7.29 -10.83 17.57
C ALA A 302 8.60 -11.43 17.01
N TYR A 303 9.17 -10.86 15.94
CA TYR A 303 10.48 -11.25 15.41
C TYR A 303 11.66 -10.82 16.31
N GLU A 304 11.42 -10.00 17.34
CA GLU A 304 12.38 -9.60 18.35
C GLU A 304 12.10 -10.24 19.73
N PHE A 305 11.28 -11.31 19.76
CA PHE A 305 11.07 -12.08 21.00
C PHE A 305 12.41 -12.68 21.47
N PRO A 306 12.77 -12.65 22.78
CA PRO A 306 11.98 -12.22 23.94
C PRO A 306 12.12 -10.73 24.34
N GLU A 307 12.83 -9.90 23.58
CA GLU A 307 12.94 -8.46 23.88
C GLU A 307 11.56 -7.77 23.83
N TYR A 308 10.67 -8.28 23.00
CA TYR A 308 9.26 -7.91 22.95
C TYR A 308 8.39 -9.10 23.36
N ASP A 309 7.44 -8.88 24.28
CA ASP A 309 6.64 -9.90 24.95
C ASP A 309 5.57 -10.57 24.06
N THR A 310 5.72 -10.55 22.76
CA THR A 310 4.76 -11.17 21.85
C THR A 310 5.32 -12.43 21.22
N PRO A 311 4.99 -13.63 21.72
CA PRO A 311 5.36 -14.87 21.08
C PRO A 311 4.57 -15.07 19.78
N VAL A 312 5.19 -15.71 18.81
CA VAL A 312 4.53 -16.21 17.61
C VAL A 312 4.85 -17.70 17.46
N LEU A 313 3.89 -18.48 16.99
CA LEU A 313 4.15 -19.88 16.70
C LEU A 313 5.12 -19.97 15.53
N LEU A 314 6.24 -20.63 15.76
CA LEU A 314 7.23 -20.95 14.74
C LEU A 314 6.88 -22.31 14.14
N GLY A 315 6.59 -22.32 12.83
CA GLY A 315 6.33 -23.57 12.12
C GLY A 315 7.54 -24.00 11.32
N ASN A 316 7.85 -25.30 11.31
CA ASN A 316 8.88 -25.85 10.43
C ASN A 316 8.36 -25.97 8.99
N ARG A 317 7.07 -26.33 8.84
CA ARG A 317 6.37 -26.49 7.54
C ARG A 317 5.21 -25.51 7.46
N ALA A 318 5.50 -24.30 7.00
CA ALA A 318 4.53 -23.23 6.90
C ALA A 318 3.85 -23.19 5.53
N ALA A 319 2.52 -23.22 5.51
CA ALA A 319 1.72 -23.05 4.29
C ALA A 319 0.93 -21.74 4.35
N VAL A 320 1.01 -20.93 3.29
CA VAL A 320 0.25 -19.70 3.16
C VAL A 320 -0.75 -19.81 2.01
N ILE A 321 -2.03 -19.62 2.33
CA ILE A 321 -3.14 -19.78 1.38
C ILE A 321 -3.45 -18.42 0.76
N GLY A 322 -3.12 -18.24 -0.52
CA GLY A 322 -3.37 -17.00 -1.26
C GLY A 322 -2.27 -16.68 -2.26
N GLY A 323 -2.50 -15.67 -3.12
CA GLY A 323 -1.56 -15.27 -4.16
C GLY A 323 -1.36 -13.75 -4.26
N GLY A 324 -1.83 -12.99 -3.27
CA GLY A 324 -1.66 -11.52 -3.20
C GLY A 324 -0.42 -11.09 -2.43
N ASN A 325 -0.18 -9.78 -2.34
CA ASN A 325 0.95 -9.23 -1.59
C ASN A 325 0.96 -9.67 -0.12
N VAL A 326 -0.22 -9.76 0.51
CA VAL A 326 -0.35 -10.22 1.91
C VAL A 326 0.11 -11.68 2.07
N ALA A 327 -0.16 -12.53 1.08
CA ALA A 327 0.32 -13.91 1.08
C ALA A 327 1.85 -13.96 0.94
N MET A 328 2.42 -13.16 0.03
CA MET A 328 3.88 -13.06 -0.13
C MET A 328 4.54 -12.52 1.15
N ASP A 329 3.95 -11.51 1.77
CA ASP A 329 4.41 -10.97 3.06
C ASP A 329 4.41 -12.03 4.16
N SER A 330 3.33 -12.82 4.25
CA SER A 330 3.18 -13.87 5.27
C SER A 330 4.18 -15.01 5.07
N VAL A 331 4.33 -15.54 3.85
CA VAL A 331 5.23 -16.67 3.59
C VAL A 331 6.70 -16.28 3.75
N ARG A 332 7.08 -15.09 3.29
CA ARG A 332 8.43 -14.56 3.46
C ARG A 332 8.75 -14.25 4.94
N THR A 333 7.72 -13.85 5.71
CA THR A 333 7.82 -13.70 7.16
C THR A 333 8.03 -15.06 7.84
N ALA A 334 7.26 -16.08 7.50
CA ALA A 334 7.45 -17.43 8.06
C ALA A 334 8.85 -17.98 7.77
N LYS A 335 9.36 -17.77 6.55
CA LYS A 335 10.74 -18.16 6.18
C LYS A 335 11.78 -17.48 7.06
N ARG A 336 11.65 -16.18 7.33
CA ARG A 336 12.57 -15.41 8.20
C ARG A 336 12.48 -15.78 9.67
N LEU A 337 11.34 -16.26 10.11
CA LEU A 337 11.15 -16.79 11.47
C LEU A 337 11.68 -18.22 11.64
N GLY A 338 12.25 -18.82 10.58
CA GLY A 338 12.97 -20.09 10.67
C GLY A 338 12.24 -21.29 10.06
N ALA A 339 11.13 -21.11 9.33
CA ALA A 339 10.49 -22.22 8.65
C ALA A 339 11.47 -22.89 7.66
N GLU A 340 11.70 -24.21 7.85
CA GLU A 340 12.52 -25.00 6.93
C GLU A 340 11.89 -25.04 5.55
N LYS A 341 10.58 -25.32 5.52
CA LYS A 341 9.75 -25.33 4.33
C LYS A 341 8.66 -24.27 4.44
N ALA A 342 8.64 -23.34 3.49
CA ALA A 342 7.61 -22.30 3.39
C ALA A 342 6.99 -22.36 1.99
N VAL A 343 5.65 -22.52 1.93
CA VAL A 343 4.96 -22.76 0.66
C VAL A 343 3.78 -21.81 0.47
N ILE A 344 3.59 -21.33 -0.78
CA ILE A 344 2.36 -20.67 -1.23
C ILE A 344 1.41 -21.74 -1.80
N ILE A 345 0.17 -21.75 -1.35
CA ILE A 345 -0.92 -22.52 -1.92
C ILE A 345 -1.86 -21.58 -2.65
N TYR A 346 -1.94 -21.72 -3.96
CA TYR A 346 -2.74 -20.82 -4.77
C TYR A 346 -3.63 -21.56 -5.76
N ARG A 347 -4.92 -21.23 -5.72
CA ARG A 347 -5.96 -21.92 -6.52
C ARG A 347 -5.93 -21.62 -8.03
N ARG A 348 -5.10 -20.68 -8.48
CA ARG A 348 -4.88 -20.32 -9.89
C ARG A 348 -3.40 -20.54 -10.26
N SER A 349 -3.02 -20.11 -11.47
CA SER A 349 -1.62 -20.19 -11.91
C SER A 349 -0.83 -18.95 -11.51
N LYS A 350 0.47 -18.97 -11.77
CA LYS A 350 1.38 -17.84 -11.53
C LYS A 350 0.93 -16.57 -12.25
N THR A 351 0.38 -16.72 -13.46
CA THR A 351 -0.09 -15.59 -14.29
C THR A 351 -1.24 -14.81 -13.64
N GLU A 352 -2.10 -15.49 -12.88
CA GLU A 352 -3.23 -14.87 -12.20
C GLU A 352 -2.89 -14.35 -10.79
N MET A 353 -1.62 -14.46 -10.33
CA MET A 353 -1.23 -13.91 -9.03
C MET A 353 -1.33 -12.37 -9.04
N PRO A 354 -2.08 -11.77 -8.09
CA PRO A 354 -2.18 -10.32 -7.98
C PRO A 354 -1.04 -9.68 -7.17
N ALA A 355 -0.10 -10.47 -6.67
CA ALA A 355 1.09 -9.96 -5.99
C ALA A 355 2.02 -9.22 -6.97
N ARG A 356 2.79 -8.27 -6.47
CA ARG A 356 3.83 -7.60 -7.23
C ARG A 356 4.83 -8.60 -7.79
N ILE A 357 5.23 -8.37 -9.04
CA ILE A 357 6.20 -9.24 -9.75
C ILE A 357 7.52 -9.33 -8.97
N GLU A 358 7.98 -8.21 -8.39
CA GLU A 358 9.18 -8.15 -7.56
C GLU A 358 9.07 -9.04 -6.32
N GLU A 359 7.91 -9.05 -5.64
CA GLU A 359 7.69 -9.86 -4.44
C GLU A 359 7.64 -11.36 -4.74
N ILE A 360 7.07 -11.74 -5.89
CA ILE A 360 7.08 -13.13 -6.35
C ILE A 360 8.52 -13.57 -6.64
N LYS A 361 9.29 -12.74 -7.37
CA LYS A 361 10.70 -13.01 -7.67
C LYS A 361 11.52 -13.15 -6.38
N HIS A 362 11.36 -12.22 -5.42
CA HIS A 362 12.05 -12.31 -4.14
C HIS A 362 11.70 -13.58 -3.38
N GLY A 363 10.43 -14.01 -3.41
CA GLY A 363 10.02 -15.27 -2.79
C GLY A 363 10.68 -16.49 -3.43
N GLU A 364 10.74 -16.55 -4.76
CA GLU A 364 11.42 -17.63 -5.50
C GLU A 364 12.92 -17.68 -5.15
N GLU A 365 13.59 -16.54 -5.13
CA GLU A 365 15.01 -16.44 -4.77
C GLU A 365 15.27 -16.82 -3.30
N GLU A 366 14.34 -16.56 -2.39
CA GLU A 366 14.42 -16.90 -0.97
C GLU A 366 14.05 -18.37 -0.66
N GLY A 367 13.79 -19.18 -1.70
CA GLY A 367 13.52 -20.60 -1.58
C GLY A 367 12.09 -20.95 -1.15
N ILE A 368 11.13 -20.06 -1.43
CA ILE A 368 9.70 -20.33 -1.21
C ILE A 368 9.19 -21.23 -2.34
N GLU A 369 8.49 -22.31 -1.98
CA GLU A 369 7.83 -23.20 -2.94
C GLU A 369 6.43 -22.65 -3.31
N PHE A 370 6.02 -22.85 -4.57
CA PHE A 370 4.71 -22.45 -5.06
C PHE A 370 3.91 -23.65 -5.54
N HIS A 371 2.80 -23.93 -4.89
CA HIS A 371 1.83 -24.94 -5.29
C HIS A 371 0.64 -24.25 -5.96
N PHE A 372 0.76 -24.08 -7.25
CA PHE A 372 -0.31 -23.51 -8.09
C PHE A 372 -1.42 -24.54 -8.34
N LEU A 373 -2.58 -24.06 -8.76
CA LEU A 373 -3.74 -24.88 -9.08
C LEU A 373 -4.08 -25.84 -7.91
N THR A 374 -4.02 -25.31 -6.69
CA THR A 374 -4.23 -26.09 -5.46
C THR A 374 -5.06 -25.26 -4.48
N THR A 375 -6.03 -25.89 -3.82
CA THR A 375 -6.83 -25.28 -2.77
C THR A 375 -7.00 -26.24 -1.59
N PRO A 376 -6.92 -25.78 -0.34
CA PRO A 376 -7.29 -26.61 0.83
C PRO A 376 -8.80 -26.86 0.83
N ILE A 377 -9.19 -28.05 1.28
CA ILE A 377 -10.58 -28.48 1.53
C ILE A 377 -10.81 -28.87 2.99
N GLY A 378 -9.76 -29.01 3.79
CA GLY A 378 -9.82 -29.31 5.21
C GLY A 378 -8.45 -29.30 5.87
N TYR A 379 -8.43 -29.30 7.19
CA TYR A 379 -7.22 -29.37 8.00
C TYR A 379 -7.34 -30.51 9.00
N LEU A 380 -6.26 -31.28 9.22
CA LEU A 380 -6.16 -32.39 10.12
C LEU A 380 -5.34 -32.01 11.34
N GLY A 381 -5.90 -32.25 12.53
CA GLY A 381 -5.23 -32.00 13.80
C GLY A 381 -4.56 -33.25 14.39
N ASP A 382 -3.70 -33.01 15.37
CA ASP A 382 -3.24 -34.04 16.30
C ASP A 382 -4.19 -34.14 17.52
N GLU A 383 -3.86 -35.05 18.47
CA GLU A 383 -4.64 -35.24 19.69
C GLU A 383 -4.68 -34.02 20.61
N ALA A 384 -3.71 -33.09 20.50
CA ALA A 384 -3.65 -31.84 21.25
C ALA A 384 -4.38 -30.71 20.55
N GLY A 385 -4.93 -30.93 19.35
CA GLY A 385 -5.65 -29.91 18.57
C GLY A 385 -4.75 -28.98 17.73
N HIS A 386 -3.47 -29.34 17.53
CA HIS A 386 -2.59 -28.57 16.62
C HIS A 386 -2.73 -29.11 15.20
N VAL A 387 -2.64 -28.21 14.22
CA VAL A 387 -2.60 -28.58 12.81
C VAL A 387 -1.35 -29.42 12.51
N ARG A 388 -1.51 -30.54 11.81
CA ARG A 388 -0.41 -31.40 11.36
C ARG A 388 -0.40 -31.66 9.86
N ALA A 389 -1.54 -31.46 9.21
CA ALA A 389 -1.66 -31.65 7.78
C ALA A 389 -2.86 -30.85 7.23
N MET A 390 -2.87 -30.59 5.95
CA MET A 390 -4.03 -30.10 5.21
C MET A 390 -4.38 -31.01 4.05
N GLU A 391 -5.68 -31.23 3.85
CA GLU A 391 -6.22 -31.89 2.67
C GLU A 391 -6.42 -30.85 1.57
N CYS A 392 -5.88 -31.14 0.40
CA CYS A 392 -5.88 -30.26 -0.75
C CYS A 392 -6.55 -30.91 -1.94
N LEU A 393 -7.12 -30.08 -2.80
CA LEU A 393 -7.71 -30.47 -4.08
C LEU A 393 -6.96 -29.77 -5.21
N ARG A 394 -6.72 -30.48 -6.32
CA ARG A 394 -6.19 -29.90 -7.55
C ARG A 394 -7.26 -29.06 -8.24
N MET A 395 -6.80 -28.03 -8.92
CA MET A 395 -7.67 -27.10 -9.67
C MET A 395 -7.23 -27.07 -11.14
N GLU A 396 -8.13 -26.69 -12.00
CA GLU A 396 -7.85 -26.27 -13.37
C GLU A 396 -8.41 -24.88 -13.65
N LEU A 397 -8.02 -24.27 -14.77
CA LEU A 397 -8.45 -22.91 -15.12
C LEU A 397 -9.57 -22.96 -16.16
N GLY A 398 -10.75 -22.52 -15.75
CA GLY A 398 -11.91 -22.29 -16.63
C GLY A 398 -11.89 -20.90 -17.31
N GLU A 399 -13.05 -20.42 -17.69
CA GLU A 399 -13.24 -19.13 -18.32
C GLU A 399 -12.90 -17.95 -17.39
N PRO A 400 -12.52 -16.77 -17.91
CA PRO A 400 -12.26 -15.58 -17.11
C PRO A 400 -13.47 -15.14 -16.27
N ASP A 401 -13.20 -14.65 -15.05
CA ASP A 401 -14.19 -14.01 -14.20
C ASP A 401 -14.33 -12.50 -14.52
N ALA A 402 -15.19 -11.78 -13.77
CA ALA A 402 -15.40 -10.35 -13.96
C ALA A 402 -14.13 -9.49 -13.76
N SER A 403 -13.07 -10.02 -13.11
CA SER A 403 -11.77 -9.36 -12.97
C SER A 403 -10.81 -9.64 -14.15
N GLY A 404 -11.25 -10.44 -15.13
CA GLY A 404 -10.45 -10.90 -16.27
C GLY A 404 -9.50 -12.06 -15.94
N ARG A 405 -9.49 -12.59 -14.70
CA ARG A 405 -8.68 -13.73 -14.31
C ARG A 405 -9.44 -15.04 -14.50
N ARG A 406 -8.78 -16.08 -14.99
CA ARG A 406 -9.39 -17.38 -15.20
C ARG A 406 -9.90 -17.97 -13.88
N ARG A 407 -11.13 -18.52 -13.91
CA ARG A 407 -11.78 -19.10 -12.73
C ARG A 407 -11.10 -20.43 -12.36
N PRO A 408 -10.82 -20.66 -11.06
CA PRO A 408 -10.37 -21.97 -10.62
C PRO A 408 -11.57 -22.95 -10.58
N VAL A 409 -11.40 -24.11 -11.18
CA VAL A 409 -12.40 -25.20 -11.24
C VAL A 409 -11.83 -26.43 -10.53
N PRO A 410 -12.52 -27.02 -9.54
CA PRO A 410 -12.06 -28.23 -8.86
C PRO A 410 -11.93 -29.44 -9.78
N VAL A 411 -10.84 -30.21 -9.64
CA VAL A 411 -10.67 -31.51 -10.30
C VAL A 411 -11.12 -32.59 -9.33
N VAL A 412 -12.28 -33.15 -9.54
CA VAL A 412 -12.89 -34.17 -8.66
C VAL A 412 -12.01 -35.44 -8.61
N GLY A 413 -11.78 -35.96 -7.43
CA GLY A 413 -10.97 -37.19 -7.22
C GLY A 413 -9.45 -36.94 -7.24
N SER A 414 -9.02 -35.69 -7.10
CA SER A 414 -7.61 -35.29 -7.09
C SER A 414 -7.11 -34.87 -5.70
N GLU A 415 -7.83 -35.29 -4.67
CA GLU A 415 -7.51 -34.98 -3.27
C GLU A 415 -6.15 -35.55 -2.90
N PHE A 416 -5.40 -34.80 -2.10
CA PHE A 416 -4.11 -35.21 -1.56
C PHE A 416 -3.80 -34.50 -0.25
N THR A 417 -2.94 -35.06 0.57
CA THR A 417 -2.58 -34.52 1.87
C THR A 417 -1.18 -33.91 1.82
N MET A 418 -1.01 -32.73 2.46
CA MET A 418 0.27 -32.08 2.69
C MET A 418 0.50 -31.90 4.18
N GLU A 419 1.67 -32.31 4.67
CA GLU A 419 2.08 -32.09 6.07
C GLU A 419 2.40 -30.62 6.30
N VAL A 420 1.80 -30.02 7.31
CA VAL A 420 2.00 -28.62 7.73
C VAL A 420 1.86 -28.54 9.26
N ASP A 421 2.54 -27.59 9.87
CA ASP A 421 2.44 -27.28 11.30
C ASP A 421 2.15 -25.79 11.56
N LEU A 422 2.15 -24.98 10.50
CA LEU A 422 1.69 -23.59 10.49
C LEU A 422 0.91 -23.32 9.21
N VAL A 423 -0.28 -22.74 9.34
CA VAL A 423 -1.08 -22.29 8.19
C VAL A 423 -1.45 -20.82 8.35
N VAL A 424 -1.25 -20.03 7.31
CA VAL A 424 -1.67 -18.63 7.27
C VAL A 424 -2.67 -18.41 6.14
N VAL A 425 -3.90 -18.02 6.49
CA VAL A 425 -4.99 -17.81 5.53
C VAL A 425 -4.98 -16.35 5.05
N ALA A 426 -4.64 -16.13 3.78
CA ALA A 426 -4.48 -14.83 3.13
C ALA A 426 -5.45 -14.66 1.94
N VAL A 427 -6.75 -14.97 2.15
CA VAL A 427 -7.78 -14.98 1.10
C VAL A 427 -8.62 -13.70 1.02
N GLY A 428 -8.13 -12.63 1.60
CA GLY A 428 -8.73 -11.31 1.59
C GLY A 428 -9.25 -10.87 2.95
N GLN A 429 -9.72 -9.62 2.98
CA GLN A 429 -10.21 -8.94 4.18
C GLN A 429 -11.50 -8.18 3.84
N SER A 430 -12.32 -7.97 4.86
CA SER A 430 -13.58 -7.22 4.81
C SER A 430 -13.52 -5.98 5.71
N PRO A 431 -14.31 -4.95 5.44
CA PRO A 431 -14.46 -3.79 6.31
C PRO A 431 -14.94 -4.19 7.71
N ASN A 432 -14.44 -3.51 8.74
CA ASN A 432 -14.97 -3.69 10.10
C ASN A 432 -16.35 -3.03 10.19
N PRO A 433 -17.42 -3.74 10.62
CA PRO A 433 -18.78 -3.21 10.65
C PRO A 433 -19.05 -2.19 11.74
N LEU A 434 -18.11 -1.96 12.67
CA LEU A 434 -18.32 -1.14 13.88
C LEU A 434 -18.86 0.25 13.55
N ILE A 435 -18.25 0.95 12.60
CA ILE A 435 -18.66 2.33 12.25
C ILE A 435 -20.09 2.37 11.68
N LEU A 436 -20.48 1.37 10.89
CA LEU A 436 -21.83 1.24 10.37
C LEU A 436 -22.85 0.88 11.46
N GLN A 437 -22.46 0.02 12.41
CA GLN A 437 -23.32 -0.38 13.53
C GLN A 437 -23.58 0.77 14.52
N THR A 438 -22.62 1.68 14.67
CA THR A 438 -22.71 2.82 15.60
C THR A 438 -23.16 4.13 14.93
N THR A 439 -23.43 4.09 13.63
CA THR A 439 -23.92 5.23 12.84
C THR A 439 -25.04 4.73 11.91
N PRO A 440 -26.29 4.52 12.42
CA PRO A 440 -27.36 3.83 11.69
C PRO A 440 -27.75 4.48 10.36
N ASP A 441 -27.61 5.82 10.22
CA ASP A 441 -27.96 6.57 9.01
C ASP A 441 -26.86 6.56 7.94
N LEU A 442 -25.70 5.97 8.24
CA LEU A 442 -24.61 5.78 7.31
C LEU A 442 -24.91 4.57 6.42
N LYS A 443 -25.10 4.78 5.12
CA LYS A 443 -25.44 3.71 4.18
C LYS A 443 -24.26 2.78 3.94
N ALA A 444 -24.57 1.48 3.97
CA ALA A 444 -23.64 0.42 3.61
C ALA A 444 -23.82 0.03 2.12
N GLY A 445 -22.72 -0.23 1.46
CA GLY A 445 -22.69 -0.86 0.16
C GLY A 445 -22.93 -2.39 0.24
N LYS A 446 -22.99 -3.03 -0.93
CA LYS A 446 -23.33 -4.47 -1.08
C LYS A 446 -22.44 -5.43 -0.26
N TRP A 447 -21.20 -5.04 0.03
CA TRP A 447 -20.17 -5.87 0.69
C TRP A 447 -19.90 -5.46 2.13
N GLY A 448 -20.79 -4.66 2.76
CA GLY A 448 -20.57 -4.13 4.11
C GLY A 448 -19.53 -2.99 4.17
N ASN A 449 -19.15 -2.45 3.03
CA ASN A 449 -18.34 -1.24 2.90
C ASN A 449 -19.21 0.01 3.08
N VAL A 450 -18.59 1.15 3.40
CA VAL A 450 -19.29 2.44 3.38
C VAL A 450 -19.59 2.84 1.94
N ASP A 451 -20.84 3.22 1.67
CA ASP A 451 -21.28 3.70 0.35
C ASP A 451 -20.92 5.17 0.16
N VAL A 452 -20.34 5.52 -0.99
CA VAL A 452 -19.90 6.88 -1.29
C VAL A 452 -20.20 7.27 -2.73
N ASP A 453 -20.33 8.56 -2.97
CA ASP A 453 -20.18 9.14 -4.29
C ASP A 453 -18.71 9.12 -4.69
N TRP A 454 -18.36 8.34 -5.71
CA TRP A 454 -16.98 8.13 -6.17
C TRP A 454 -16.29 9.38 -6.72
N SER A 455 -17.05 10.41 -7.08
CA SER A 455 -16.49 11.68 -7.57
C SER A 455 -16.06 12.63 -6.43
N THR A 456 -16.71 12.51 -5.27
CA THR A 456 -16.55 13.41 -4.11
C THR A 456 -16.08 12.72 -2.84
N MET A 457 -16.18 11.39 -2.79
CA MET A 457 -15.99 10.59 -1.57
C MET A 457 -17.01 10.91 -0.47
N ALA A 458 -18.10 11.63 -0.76
CA ALA A 458 -19.17 11.94 0.18
C ALA A 458 -20.01 10.70 0.48
N THR A 459 -20.34 10.51 1.74
CA THR A 459 -21.26 9.46 2.20
C THR A 459 -22.72 9.92 2.15
N SER A 460 -23.65 9.09 2.63
CA SER A 460 -25.06 9.48 2.82
C SER A 460 -25.28 10.59 3.84
N LEU A 461 -24.31 10.87 4.70
CA LEU A 461 -24.43 11.86 5.77
C LEU A 461 -23.72 13.17 5.39
N PRO A 462 -24.37 14.34 5.52
CA PRO A 462 -23.73 15.63 5.26
C PRO A 462 -22.48 15.84 6.12
N GLY A 463 -21.39 16.32 5.49
CA GLY A 463 -20.13 16.58 6.17
C GLY A 463 -19.32 15.32 6.51
N VAL A 464 -19.80 14.12 6.13
CA VAL A 464 -19.11 12.84 6.37
C VAL A 464 -18.63 12.27 5.03
N TYR A 465 -17.34 11.95 4.96
CA TYR A 465 -16.65 11.40 3.80
C TYR A 465 -15.97 10.09 4.15
N ALA A 466 -15.69 9.24 3.17
CA ALA A 466 -14.95 8.00 3.40
C ALA A 466 -14.01 7.70 2.24
N GLY A 467 -12.93 6.92 2.51
CA GLY A 467 -11.97 6.55 1.48
C GLY A 467 -11.00 5.45 1.93
N GLY A 468 -10.31 4.85 0.97
CA GLY A 468 -9.44 3.71 1.17
C GLY A 468 -10.19 2.40 1.26
N ASP A 469 -9.61 1.41 1.97
CA ASP A 469 -10.14 0.05 1.96
C ASP A 469 -11.54 -0.09 2.59
N ILE A 470 -11.98 0.86 3.41
CA ILE A 470 -13.35 0.88 3.97
C ILE A 470 -14.42 1.00 2.87
N ILE A 471 -14.11 1.60 1.73
CA ILE A 471 -15.02 1.75 0.59
C ILE A 471 -14.72 0.78 -0.56
N ARG A 472 -13.45 0.36 -0.72
CA ARG A 472 -12.96 -0.44 -1.85
C ARG A 472 -12.78 -1.93 -1.55
N GLY A 473 -12.70 -2.31 -0.28
CA GLY A 473 -12.02 -3.54 0.13
C GLY A 473 -10.50 -3.38 0.03
N GLY A 474 -9.75 -4.44 0.24
CA GLY A 474 -8.27 -4.39 0.18
C GLY A 474 -7.76 -3.92 -1.19
N ALA A 475 -7.07 -2.77 -1.21
CA ALA A 475 -6.56 -2.14 -2.42
C ALA A 475 -5.08 -1.72 -2.24
N THR A 476 -4.62 -0.67 -2.91
CA THR A 476 -3.25 -0.19 -2.80
C THR A 476 -3.14 1.07 -1.95
N VAL A 477 -1.97 1.27 -1.32
CA VAL A 477 -1.67 2.46 -0.53
C VAL A 477 -1.98 3.74 -1.31
N ILE A 478 -1.51 3.83 -2.55
CA ILE A 478 -1.66 5.04 -3.36
C ILE A 478 -3.12 5.28 -3.81
N LEU A 479 -3.93 4.24 -3.99
CA LEU A 479 -5.37 4.40 -4.26
C LEU A 479 -6.09 4.97 -3.04
N ALA A 480 -5.78 4.47 -1.84
CA ALA A 480 -6.32 5.02 -0.61
C ALA A 480 -5.93 6.50 -0.41
N MET A 481 -4.69 6.86 -0.76
CA MET A 481 -4.24 8.26 -0.77
C MET A 481 -4.99 9.11 -1.79
N GLY A 482 -5.27 8.57 -2.98
CA GLY A 482 -6.04 9.23 -4.02
C GLY A 482 -7.48 9.56 -3.57
N ASP A 483 -8.12 8.62 -2.87
CA ASP A 483 -9.43 8.85 -2.24
C ASP A 483 -9.34 9.94 -1.17
N GLY A 484 -8.30 9.87 -0.32
CA GLY A 484 -8.04 10.87 0.71
C GLY A 484 -7.87 12.29 0.14
N ARG A 485 -7.16 12.45 -0.97
CA ARG A 485 -7.01 13.75 -1.65
C ARG A 485 -8.34 14.28 -2.19
N THR A 486 -9.13 13.40 -2.81
CA THR A 486 -10.48 13.77 -3.29
C THR A 486 -11.35 14.21 -2.13
N ALA A 487 -11.41 13.42 -1.05
CA ALA A 487 -12.17 13.76 0.15
C ALA A 487 -11.71 15.07 0.80
N ALA A 488 -10.40 15.30 0.91
CA ALA A 488 -9.86 16.53 1.50
C ALA A 488 -10.26 17.78 0.71
N ALA A 489 -10.28 17.72 -0.63
CA ALA A 489 -10.73 18.82 -1.46
C ALA A 489 -12.22 19.13 -1.25
N GLU A 490 -13.06 18.09 -1.13
CA GLU A 490 -14.49 18.25 -0.90
C GLU A 490 -14.83 18.70 0.53
N ILE A 491 -14.10 18.20 1.55
CA ILE A 491 -14.22 18.66 2.93
C ILE A 491 -13.90 20.16 3.03
N ASP A 492 -12.80 20.60 2.43
CA ASP A 492 -12.43 22.02 2.39
C ASP A 492 -13.51 22.89 1.72
N ARG A 493 -14.09 22.40 0.62
CA ARG A 493 -15.20 23.09 -0.06
C ARG A 493 -16.47 23.12 0.79
N TYR A 494 -16.78 22.02 1.48
CA TYR A 494 -17.94 21.93 2.38
C TYR A 494 -17.84 22.92 3.56
N LEU A 495 -16.67 23.04 4.17
CA LEU A 495 -16.44 23.89 5.34
C LEU A 495 -16.33 25.40 5.00
N LYS A 496 -16.20 25.76 3.71
CA LYS A 496 -16.20 27.15 3.24
C LYS A 496 -17.58 27.69 2.87
N LYS A 497 -18.60 26.84 2.89
CA LYS A 497 -20.00 27.24 2.68
C LYS A 497 -20.63 27.77 3.96
#